data_bbd85b926be50404ff1187665234bff9
#
_entry.id   bbd85b926be50404ff1187665234bff9
#
_cell.length_a   1.000
_cell.length_b   1.000
_cell.length_c   1.000
_cell.angle_alpha   90.00
_cell.angle_beta   90.00
_cell.angle_gamma   90.00
#
_symmetry.space_group_name_H-M   'P 1'
#
loop_
_entity.id
_entity.type
_entity.pdbx_description
1 polymer ?
#
loop_
_entity_poly.entity_id
_entity_poly.type
_entity_poly.pdbx_seq_one_letter_code
_entity_poly.pdbx_strand_id
1 'polypeptide(L)'
;MQKPIRTIASLAVIAMIASKNLNAGAFSLYTESSPAAIGNFAAGIAAEGADAAIGWYNPAGLVLLDKPQFVVGGIGVFPRVSLSGNSTYNTLVPNPSLPFITYTENFSGLQGGENAVIPAVHYALPLDDKTVFGLSIVSPFGLSTNYGETSQIRYASTLSKLETITVSPELGRKLSDNFSIGAGLDLQYARVSFNSVIGSPAWINFFPSSEVNALDSLSDNTGDSFGVGFHAGIMLTSTDKHSRLGFNYQSAVAHKFYGVSTLTGILADPNTYTDNPITGNPNAIFSSDDLNSGNIDMPQIFTLSGYRDITQKLALLGSVVFTGWSSFKNITLNNVAVGLPIEATGDITQTTMDIVAPEDYRNTWRFSLGANYHINDKLMLRTGGGYDQTPTVNSERDTRLPDSNRVALAIGAHYQIRHNIGLDAGYSYLFGVSDAYINKTIPLGDDSTYNVNASGKGKVQLVGLQVVWQIDAEKSSTK
;
A
#
# COMPACT_ATOMS: atom_id res chain seq x y z
N MET A 1 33.54 -15.69 7.57
CA MET A 1 32.34 -15.55 6.72
C MET A 1 31.00 -15.95 7.36
N GLN A 2 30.94 -16.74 8.44
CA GLN A 2 29.64 -17.18 9.05
C GLN A 2 28.98 -16.16 10.01
N LYS A 3 29.74 -15.25 10.64
CA LYS A 3 29.18 -14.27 11.60
C LYS A 3 28.28 -13.19 10.96
N PRO A 4 28.63 -12.54 9.82
CA PRO A 4 27.79 -11.51 9.23
C PRO A 4 26.46 -12.05 8.69
N ILE A 5 26.41 -13.27 8.14
CA ILE A 5 25.21 -13.89 7.60
C ILE A 5 24.17 -14.15 8.70
N ARG A 6 24.60 -14.58 9.90
CA ARG A 6 23.68 -14.79 11.04
C ARG A 6 23.09 -13.48 11.56
N THR A 7 23.86 -12.40 11.56
CA THR A 7 23.39 -11.07 11.99
C THR A 7 22.40 -10.48 10.99
N ILE A 8 22.62 -10.66 9.68
CA ILE A 8 21.70 -10.22 8.61
C ILE A 8 20.38 -10.99 8.68
N ALA A 9 20.43 -12.33 8.85
CA ALA A 9 19.23 -13.15 8.99
C ALA A 9 18.40 -12.76 10.24
N SER A 10 19.06 -12.45 11.36
CA SER A 10 18.38 -12.03 12.58
C SER A 10 17.73 -10.65 12.45
N LEU A 11 18.35 -9.70 11.73
CA LEU A 11 17.79 -8.37 11.47
C LEU A 11 16.62 -8.43 10.47
N ALA A 12 16.67 -9.31 9.46
CA ALA A 12 15.57 -9.54 8.54
C ALA A 12 14.34 -10.12 9.26
N VAL A 13 14.54 -11.03 10.20
CA VAL A 13 13.46 -11.60 11.04
C VAL A 13 12.86 -10.52 11.96
N ILE A 14 13.66 -9.61 12.52
CA ILE A 14 13.17 -8.49 13.34
C ILE A 14 12.37 -7.49 12.48
N ALA A 15 12.78 -7.23 11.24
CA ALA A 15 12.02 -6.38 10.31
C ALA A 15 10.65 -7.00 9.94
N MET A 16 10.56 -8.33 9.80
CA MET A 16 9.29 -9.03 9.55
C MET A 16 8.31 -8.99 10.74
N ILE A 17 8.81 -8.87 11.98
CA ILE A 17 7.97 -8.81 13.19
C ILE A 17 7.41 -7.39 13.44
N ALA A 18 8.02 -6.35 12.85
CA ALA A 18 7.65 -4.96 13.07
C ALA A 18 6.56 -4.42 12.13
N SER A 19 6.15 -5.18 11.13
CA SER A 19 5.10 -4.77 10.17
C SER A 19 3.69 -4.90 10.75
N LYS A 20 3.32 -4.02 11.67
CA LYS A 20 1.92 -3.83 12.08
C LYS A 20 1.43 -2.51 11.50
N ASN A 21 0.41 -2.61 10.62
CA ASN A 21 -0.39 -1.53 10.04
C ASN A 21 0.32 -0.67 8.98
N LEU A 22 -0.09 -0.83 7.73
CA LEU A 22 0.43 -0.13 6.55
C LEU A 22 -0.63 0.81 5.98
N ASN A 23 -0.30 2.08 5.82
CA ASN A 23 -1.18 3.05 5.14
C ASN A 23 -0.40 4.05 4.32
N ALA A 24 -0.64 4.05 3.01
CA ALA A 24 -0.20 5.12 2.13
C ALA A 24 -1.28 5.40 1.08
N GLY A 25 -1.26 6.56 0.49
CA GLY A 25 -2.21 6.92 -0.54
C GLY A 25 -2.06 6.06 -1.79
N ALA A 26 -3.14 5.58 -2.33
CA ALA A 26 -3.24 4.46 -3.24
C ALA A 26 -2.33 3.30 -2.79
N PHE A 27 -2.48 2.12 -3.19
CA PHE A 27 -1.68 0.96 -2.72
C PHE A 27 -0.16 1.08 -2.90
N SER A 28 0.35 2.06 -3.69
CA SER A 28 1.78 2.18 -4.01
C SER A 28 2.55 2.92 -2.92
N LEU A 29 3.52 2.25 -2.32
CA LEU A 29 4.49 2.76 -1.35
C LEU A 29 5.83 3.07 -2.02
N TYR A 30 5.78 3.73 -3.20
CA TYR A 30 6.96 3.97 -4.02
C TYR A 30 8.04 4.78 -3.28
N THR A 31 7.66 5.89 -2.66
CA THR A 31 8.59 6.75 -1.90
C THR A 31 9.04 6.06 -0.61
N GLU A 32 8.17 5.24 -0.04
CA GLU A 32 8.31 4.59 1.25
C GLU A 32 9.20 3.34 1.22
N SER A 33 9.76 2.99 0.06
CA SER A 33 10.79 1.94 -0.04
C SER A 33 12.21 2.44 0.30
N SER A 34 12.40 3.76 0.52
CA SER A 34 13.66 4.35 1.02
C SER A 34 13.37 5.50 1.97
N PRO A 35 13.79 5.42 3.25
CA PRO A 35 13.62 6.52 4.21
C PRO A 35 14.29 7.83 3.78
N ALA A 36 15.43 7.78 3.09
CA ALA A 36 16.12 8.96 2.56
C ALA A 36 15.29 9.66 1.46
N ALA A 37 14.57 8.89 0.63
CA ALA A 37 13.73 9.41 -0.45
C ALA A 37 12.54 10.24 0.05
N ILE A 38 12.15 10.08 1.33
CA ILE A 38 11.13 10.91 1.96
C ILE A 38 11.56 12.39 1.97
N GLY A 39 12.86 12.67 2.10
CA GLY A 39 13.40 14.03 2.21
C GLY A 39 13.35 14.87 0.93
N ASN A 40 13.13 14.28 -0.25
CA ASN A 40 13.01 14.98 -1.53
C ASN A 40 11.88 14.44 -2.41
N PHE A 41 10.95 13.68 -1.83
CA PHE A 41 9.83 13.04 -2.52
C PHE A 41 10.27 12.15 -3.70
N ALA A 42 11.33 11.37 -3.51
CA ALA A 42 11.94 10.47 -4.49
C ALA A 42 12.39 11.16 -5.80
N ALA A 43 12.73 12.46 -5.74
CA ALA A 43 13.32 13.15 -6.88
C ALA A 43 14.70 12.54 -7.20
N GLY A 44 14.94 12.16 -8.47
CA GLY A 44 16.20 11.58 -8.92
C GLY A 44 16.48 10.15 -8.46
N ILE A 45 15.50 9.46 -7.88
CA ILE A 45 15.67 8.20 -7.15
C ILE A 45 16.35 7.09 -7.97
N ALA A 46 16.07 6.99 -9.27
CA ALA A 46 16.68 6.00 -10.16
C ALA A 46 18.02 6.46 -10.79
N ALA A 47 18.55 7.65 -10.39
CA ALA A 47 19.77 8.22 -10.95
C ALA A 47 20.76 8.75 -9.89
N GLU A 48 20.33 9.02 -8.65
CA GLU A 48 21.15 9.62 -7.60
C GLU A 48 22.27 8.68 -7.12
N GLY A 49 21.92 7.43 -6.76
CA GLY A 49 22.90 6.45 -6.26
C GLY A 49 23.54 6.85 -4.93
N ALA A 50 22.77 7.46 -4.04
CA ALA A 50 23.26 7.93 -2.74
C ALA A 50 23.60 6.77 -1.79
N ASP A 51 22.84 5.67 -1.87
CA ASP A 51 23.00 4.50 -1.03
C ASP A 51 22.50 3.21 -1.71
N ALA A 52 22.55 2.07 -0.98
CA ALA A 52 22.19 0.76 -1.51
C ALA A 52 20.71 0.63 -1.92
N ALA A 53 19.82 1.54 -1.53
CA ALA A 53 18.43 1.55 -1.98
C ALA A 53 18.30 1.79 -3.49
N ILE A 54 19.33 2.31 -4.15
CA ILE A 54 19.36 2.45 -5.62
C ILE A 54 19.10 1.12 -6.31
N GLY A 55 19.49 -0.03 -5.71
CA GLY A 55 19.24 -1.36 -6.27
C GLY A 55 17.77 -1.61 -6.57
N TRP A 56 16.89 -1.29 -5.65
CA TRP A 56 15.44 -1.40 -5.81
C TRP A 56 14.86 -0.46 -6.87
N TYR A 57 15.35 0.78 -6.92
CA TYR A 57 14.83 1.80 -7.86
C TYR A 57 15.47 1.78 -9.24
N ASN A 58 16.70 1.27 -9.35
CA ASN A 58 17.43 1.07 -10.60
C ASN A 58 18.71 0.26 -10.33
N PRO A 59 18.70 -1.05 -10.55
CA PRO A 59 19.84 -1.92 -10.24
C PRO A 59 21.10 -1.55 -11.05
N ALA A 60 20.95 -0.88 -12.21
CA ALA A 60 22.09 -0.34 -12.94
C ALA A 60 22.87 0.74 -12.16
N GLY A 61 22.24 1.38 -11.18
CA GLY A 61 22.86 2.39 -10.32
C GLY A 61 23.74 1.81 -9.22
N LEU A 62 23.63 0.51 -8.91
CA LEU A 62 24.47 -0.16 -7.90
C LEU A 62 25.98 0.03 -8.19
N VAL A 63 26.38 0.13 -9.46
CA VAL A 63 27.79 0.33 -9.86
C VAL A 63 28.37 1.68 -9.42
N LEU A 64 27.56 2.59 -8.88
CA LEU A 64 28.02 3.86 -8.28
C LEU A 64 28.57 3.65 -6.85
N LEU A 65 28.33 2.49 -6.25
CA LEU A 65 28.76 2.14 -4.90
C LEU A 65 30.09 1.38 -4.98
N ASP A 66 31.13 1.95 -4.43
CA ASP A 66 32.50 1.44 -4.44
C ASP A 66 32.85 0.56 -3.22
N LYS A 67 31.97 0.55 -2.21
CA LYS A 67 32.15 -0.20 -0.96
C LYS A 67 30.90 -1.01 -0.62
N PRO A 68 31.09 -2.14 0.09
CA PRO A 68 29.94 -2.85 0.66
C PRO A 68 29.17 -1.92 1.59
N GLN A 69 27.84 -1.91 1.42
CA GLN A 69 26.99 -0.99 2.16
C GLN A 69 25.73 -1.72 2.69
N PHE A 70 25.37 -1.43 3.92
CA PHE A 70 24.14 -1.88 4.53
C PHE A 70 23.31 -0.67 4.95
N VAL A 71 22.04 -0.66 4.54
CA VAL A 71 21.06 0.38 4.86
C VAL A 71 19.90 -0.25 5.59
N VAL A 72 19.52 0.30 6.73
CA VAL A 72 18.35 -0.10 7.47
C VAL A 72 17.61 1.11 7.99
N GLY A 73 16.30 1.10 7.82
CA GLY A 73 15.48 2.21 8.29
C GLY A 73 13.99 1.87 8.29
N GLY A 74 13.20 2.89 8.56
CA GLY A 74 11.76 2.79 8.55
C GLY A 74 11.10 4.14 8.29
N ILE A 75 9.87 4.06 7.79
CA ILE A 75 9.04 5.22 7.49
C ILE A 75 7.75 5.14 8.29
N GLY A 76 7.52 6.13 9.16
CA GLY A 76 6.23 6.37 9.79
C GLY A 76 5.29 7.03 8.80
N VAL A 77 4.11 6.45 8.61
CA VAL A 77 3.02 6.96 7.75
C VAL A 77 1.84 7.35 8.63
N PHE A 78 1.39 8.59 8.52
CA PHE A 78 0.33 9.18 9.35
C PHE A 78 -0.76 9.78 8.48
N PRO A 79 -1.68 8.95 7.93
CA PRO A 79 -2.76 9.42 7.11
C PRO A 79 -3.89 10.02 7.95
N ARG A 80 -4.58 10.98 7.36
CA ARG A 80 -5.82 11.54 7.88
C ARG A 80 -6.78 11.68 6.72
N VAL A 81 -7.82 10.87 6.72
CA VAL A 81 -8.90 10.91 5.73
C VAL A 81 -10.20 11.13 6.47
N SER A 82 -10.84 12.26 6.23
CA SER A 82 -12.08 12.65 6.91
C SER A 82 -13.22 12.65 5.90
N LEU A 83 -14.14 11.70 6.05
CA LEU A 83 -15.32 11.57 5.20
C LEU A 83 -16.55 12.16 5.87
N SER A 84 -17.39 12.85 5.10
CA SER A 84 -18.68 13.36 5.54
C SER A 84 -19.74 13.10 4.44
N GLY A 85 -20.93 12.70 4.84
CA GLY A 85 -21.99 12.33 3.93
C GLY A 85 -23.07 11.49 4.57
N ASN A 86 -23.65 10.61 3.80
CA ASN A 86 -24.63 9.65 4.27
C ASN A 86 -24.45 8.27 3.61
N SER A 87 -25.01 7.28 4.26
CA SER A 87 -25.21 5.95 3.71
C SER A 87 -26.69 5.58 3.77
N THR A 88 -27.19 4.89 2.75
CA THR A 88 -28.60 4.51 2.66
C THR A 88 -28.73 3.05 2.23
N TYR A 89 -29.36 2.25 3.08
CA TYR A 89 -29.76 0.89 2.79
C TYR A 89 -31.19 0.89 2.25
N ASN A 90 -31.41 0.31 1.09
CA ASN A 90 -32.75 0.16 0.47
C ASN A 90 -33.04 -1.32 0.30
N THR A 91 -34.26 -1.72 0.68
CA THR A 91 -34.74 -3.08 0.51
C THR A 91 -36.14 -3.06 -0.13
N LEU A 92 -36.34 -3.94 -1.10
CA LEU A 92 -37.64 -4.16 -1.70
C LEU A 92 -38.59 -4.85 -0.66
N VAL A 93 -39.80 -4.40 -0.59
CA VAL A 93 -40.85 -5.05 0.22
C VAL A 93 -41.92 -5.57 -0.74
N PRO A 94 -42.43 -6.78 -0.57
CA PRO A 94 -43.52 -7.30 -1.38
C PRO A 94 -44.88 -6.64 -1.02
N ASN A 95 -44.91 -5.31 -1.07
CA ASN A 95 -46.07 -4.47 -0.84
C ASN A 95 -46.14 -3.37 -1.90
N PRO A 96 -47.12 -3.40 -2.81
CA PRO A 96 -47.27 -2.41 -3.87
C PRO A 96 -47.41 -0.96 -3.38
N SER A 97 -47.81 -0.75 -2.14
CA SER A 97 -47.97 0.57 -1.52
C SER A 97 -46.65 1.11 -0.89
N LEU A 98 -45.68 0.22 -0.67
CA LEU A 98 -44.37 0.52 -0.08
C LEU A 98 -43.29 -0.26 -0.84
N PRO A 99 -42.98 0.10 -2.09
CA PRO A 99 -42.08 -0.69 -2.92
C PRO A 99 -40.66 -0.81 -2.37
N PHE A 100 -40.21 0.18 -1.56
CA PHE A 100 -38.92 0.17 -0.90
C PHE A 100 -39.04 0.72 0.52
N ILE A 101 -38.34 0.11 1.45
CA ILE A 101 -38.04 0.67 2.76
C ILE A 101 -36.58 1.09 2.80
N THR A 102 -36.30 2.17 3.49
CA THR A 102 -34.95 2.77 3.52
C THR A 102 -34.51 2.97 4.96
N TYR A 103 -33.19 2.80 5.18
CA TYR A 103 -32.54 3.19 6.40
C TYR A 103 -31.33 4.05 6.05
N THR A 104 -31.26 5.27 6.61
CA THR A 104 -30.21 6.24 6.29
C THR A 104 -29.47 6.66 7.55
N GLU A 105 -28.14 6.60 7.50
CA GLU A 105 -27.24 7.13 8.51
C GLU A 105 -26.44 8.31 7.95
N ASN A 106 -26.34 9.38 8.72
CA ASN A 106 -25.53 10.55 8.39
C ASN A 106 -24.24 10.51 9.21
N PHE A 107 -23.13 10.92 8.59
CA PHE A 107 -21.85 10.99 9.27
C PHE A 107 -21.05 12.24 8.88
N SER A 108 -20.22 12.71 9.80
CA SER A 108 -19.33 13.85 9.58
C SER A 108 -18.00 13.60 10.26
N GLY A 109 -16.90 13.79 9.50
CA GLY A 109 -15.55 13.62 10.03
C GLY A 109 -15.17 12.16 10.32
N LEU A 110 -15.80 11.19 9.65
CA LEU A 110 -15.48 9.78 9.81
C LEU A 110 -14.04 9.51 9.35
N GLN A 111 -13.23 8.91 10.22
CA GLN A 111 -11.82 8.61 9.99
C GLN A 111 -11.63 7.13 9.73
N GLY A 112 -10.96 6.80 8.61
CA GLY A 112 -10.60 5.41 8.29
C GLY A 112 -9.09 5.18 8.21
N GLY A 113 -8.28 6.24 8.23
CA GLY A 113 -6.83 6.11 8.09
C GLY A 113 -6.16 5.64 9.39
N GLU A 114 -5.32 4.60 9.27
CA GLU A 114 -4.50 4.07 10.38
C GLU A 114 -3.03 4.49 10.25
N ASN A 115 -2.34 4.69 11.36
CA ASN A 115 -0.91 4.98 11.37
C ASN A 115 -0.11 3.70 11.13
N ALA A 116 1.05 3.79 10.44
CA ALA A 116 1.88 2.65 10.12
C ALA A 116 3.38 2.94 10.20
N VAL A 117 4.17 1.88 10.29
CA VAL A 117 5.62 1.93 10.12
C VAL A 117 6.03 0.92 9.05
N ILE A 118 6.71 1.40 8.01
CA ILE A 118 7.18 0.60 6.87
C ILE A 118 8.69 0.42 7.02
N PRO A 119 9.18 -0.81 7.23
CA PRO A 119 10.61 -1.09 7.26
C PRO A 119 11.19 -1.13 5.84
N ALA A 120 12.46 -0.71 5.69
CA ALA A 120 13.23 -0.86 4.48
C ALA A 120 14.65 -1.29 4.82
N VAL A 121 15.15 -2.30 4.11
CA VAL A 121 16.50 -2.83 4.27
C VAL A 121 17.12 -3.01 2.90
N HIS A 122 18.35 -2.50 2.72
CA HIS A 122 19.10 -2.64 1.48
C HIS A 122 20.55 -3.04 1.77
N TYR A 123 21.12 -3.83 0.89
CA TYR A 123 22.50 -4.25 0.94
C TYR A 123 23.11 -4.17 -0.44
N ALA A 124 24.34 -3.68 -0.52
CA ALA A 124 25.13 -3.69 -1.74
C ALA A 124 26.50 -4.28 -1.46
N LEU A 125 27.00 -5.11 -2.38
CA LEU A 125 28.30 -5.77 -2.32
C LEU A 125 28.99 -5.68 -3.68
N PRO A 126 30.01 -4.82 -3.86
CA PRO A 126 30.89 -4.89 -5.02
C PRO A 126 31.54 -6.27 -5.10
N LEU A 127 31.34 -6.97 -6.22
CA LEU A 127 31.94 -8.29 -6.50
C LEU A 127 33.27 -8.15 -7.24
N ASP A 128 33.32 -7.16 -8.13
CA ASP A 128 34.50 -6.74 -8.86
C ASP A 128 34.37 -5.25 -9.27
N ASP A 129 35.34 -4.69 -10.00
CA ASP A 129 35.38 -3.27 -10.41
C ASP A 129 34.19 -2.85 -11.30
N LYS A 130 33.41 -3.80 -11.81
CA LYS A 130 32.30 -3.56 -12.75
C LYS A 130 30.98 -4.11 -12.30
N THR A 131 30.95 -5.00 -11.31
CA THR A 131 29.76 -5.77 -10.93
C THR A 131 29.46 -5.59 -9.45
N VAL A 132 28.24 -5.22 -9.12
CA VAL A 132 27.77 -5.05 -7.74
C VAL A 132 26.52 -5.88 -7.55
N PHE A 133 26.51 -6.72 -6.53
CA PHE A 133 25.32 -7.43 -6.05
C PHE A 133 24.54 -6.54 -5.10
N GLY A 134 23.22 -6.53 -5.24
CA GLY A 134 22.26 -5.88 -4.35
C GLY A 134 21.29 -6.87 -3.71
N LEU A 135 20.72 -6.48 -2.59
CA LEU A 135 19.59 -7.16 -1.95
C LEU A 135 18.71 -6.12 -1.29
N SER A 136 17.45 -6.05 -1.70
CA SER A 136 16.44 -5.19 -1.09
C SER A 136 15.35 -6.00 -0.40
N ILE A 137 14.88 -5.54 0.77
CA ILE A 137 13.70 -6.03 1.46
C ILE A 137 12.82 -4.82 1.73
N VAL A 138 11.69 -4.73 1.03
CA VAL A 138 10.81 -3.56 1.00
C VAL A 138 9.35 -3.97 0.97
N SER A 139 8.47 -3.00 1.25
CA SER A 139 7.02 -3.13 1.13
C SER A 139 6.51 -2.18 0.04
N PRO A 140 6.47 -2.61 -1.24
CA PRO A 140 6.18 -1.68 -2.35
C PRO A 140 4.70 -1.32 -2.48
N PHE A 141 3.80 -2.11 -1.88
CA PHE A 141 2.36 -1.88 -1.87
C PHE A 141 1.78 -2.10 -0.49
N GLY A 142 0.80 -1.29 -0.11
CA GLY A 142 0.11 -1.40 1.16
C GLY A 142 -1.08 -0.48 1.27
N LEU A 143 -2.11 -0.94 1.96
CA LEU A 143 -3.32 -0.20 2.29
C LEU A 143 -3.78 -0.61 3.68
N SER A 144 -4.34 0.32 4.46
CA SER A 144 -5.21 -0.02 5.59
C SER A 144 -6.20 1.11 5.82
N THR A 145 -7.47 0.80 5.71
CA THR A 145 -8.59 1.64 6.18
C THR A 145 -9.41 0.86 7.17
N ASN A 146 -9.70 1.46 8.32
CA ASN A 146 -10.48 0.85 9.38
C ASN A 146 -11.49 1.86 9.92
N TYR A 147 -12.75 1.61 9.65
CA TYR A 147 -13.86 2.43 10.11
C TYR A 147 -14.54 1.85 11.37
N GLY A 148 -14.24 0.59 11.70
CA GLY A 148 -14.86 -0.16 12.77
C GLY A 148 -16.20 -0.77 12.39
N GLU A 149 -16.62 -1.74 13.18
CA GLU A 149 -17.83 -2.58 12.94
C GLU A 149 -19.15 -1.86 13.22
N THR A 150 -19.09 -0.73 13.93
CA THR A 150 -20.27 0.09 14.29
C THR A 150 -20.37 1.38 13.50
N SER A 151 -19.52 1.58 12.50
CA SER A 151 -19.52 2.79 11.68
C SER A 151 -20.77 2.89 10.80
N GLN A 152 -21.12 4.13 10.41
CA GLN A 152 -22.26 4.39 9.54
C GLN A 152 -22.09 3.83 8.12
N ILE A 153 -20.89 3.38 7.76
CA ILE A 153 -20.60 2.78 6.45
C ILE A 153 -20.18 1.31 6.55
N ARG A 154 -20.47 0.65 7.69
CA ARG A 154 -20.05 -0.72 7.99
C ARG A 154 -20.51 -1.77 6.97
N TYR A 155 -21.63 -1.55 6.28
CA TYR A 155 -22.13 -2.46 5.23
C TYR A 155 -21.33 -2.35 3.92
N ALA A 156 -20.57 -1.27 3.72
CA ALA A 156 -19.63 -1.15 2.61
C ALA A 156 -18.24 -1.70 3.00
N SER A 157 -17.72 -1.29 4.16
CA SER A 157 -16.40 -1.64 4.63
C SER A 157 -16.24 -1.35 6.12
N THR A 158 -15.68 -2.29 6.86
CA THR A 158 -15.17 -2.08 8.22
C THR A 158 -13.65 -1.99 8.21
N LEU A 159 -12.97 -3.01 7.71
CA LEU A 159 -11.52 -3.08 7.53
C LEU A 159 -11.19 -3.42 6.07
N SER A 160 -10.26 -2.70 5.49
CA SER A 160 -9.65 -3.07 4.20
C SER A 160 -8.15 -2.94 4.34
N LYS A 161 -7.42 -4.05 4.20
CA LYS A 161 -5.99 -4.12 4.43
C LYS A 161 -5.30 -4.89 3.31
N LEU A 162 -4.18 -4.34 2.83
CA LEU A 162 -3.23 -5.00 1.95
C LEU A 162 -1.83 -4.80 2.53
N GLU A 163 -1.07 -5.85 2.66
CA GLU A 163 0.33 -5.83 3.08
C GLU A 163 1.16 -6.60 2.06
N THR A 164 2.27 -6.03 1.62
CA THR A 164 3.23 -6.74 0.76
C THR A 164 4.63 -6.66 1.36
N ILE A 165 5.40 -7.72 1.16
CA ILE A 165 6.84 -7.75 1.45
C ILE A 165 7.52 -8.36 0.25
N THR A 166 8.53 -7.66 -0.28
CA THR A 166 9.33 -8.12 -1.43
C THR A 166 10.77 -8.30 -1.00
N VAL A 167 11.32 -9.46 -1.30
CA VAL A 167 12.76 -9.74 -1.21
C VAL A 167 13.30 -9.76 -2.63
N SER A 168 14.25 -8.86 -2.90
CA SER A 168 14.76 -8.64 -4.25
C SER A 168 16.29 -8.77 -4.29
N PRO A 169 16.84 -9.89 -4.73
CA PRO A 169 18.24 -9.98 -5.17
C PRO A 169 18.43 -9.26 -6.50
N GLU A 170 19.48 -8.45 -6.59
CA GLU A 170 19.75 -7.52 -7.69
C GLU A 170 21.20 -7.66 -8.18
N LEU A 171 21.45 -7.31 -9.42
CA LEU A 171 22.80 -7.25 -9.99
C LEU A 171 22.93 -6.04 -10.90
N GLY A 172 23.91 -5.19 -10.62
CA GLY A 172 24.32 -4.07 -11.46
C GLY A 172 25.65 -4.35 -12.14
N ARG A 173 25.79 -3.96 -13.43
CA ARG A 173 27.02 -4.14 -14.18
C ARG A 173 27.34 -2.93 -15.04
N LYS A 174 28.58 -2.43 -14.87
CA LYS A 174 29.16 -1.38 -15.68
C LYS A 174 29.65 -1.96 -17.02
N LEU A 175 29.10 -1.51 -18.13
CA LEU A 175 29.49 -1.92 -19.48
C LEU A 175 30.56 -0.99 -20.07
N SER A 176 30.47 0.30 -19.74
CA SER A 176 31.49 1.30 -20.06
C SER A 176 31.52 2.36 -18.95
N ASP A 177 32.44 3.33 -19.05
CA ASP A 177 32.52 4.43 -18.07
C ASP A 177 31.25 5.32 -18.02
N ASN A 178 30.43 5.26 -19.05
CA ASN A 178 29.25 6.10 -19.20
C ASN A 178 27.94 5.30 -19.22
N PHE A 179 27.99 3.97 -19.19
CA PHE A 179 26.80 3.13 -19.35
C PHE A 179 26.85 1.88 -18.47
N SER A 180 25.79 1.68 -17.70
CA SER A 180 25.56 0.47 -16.90
C SER A 180 24.15 -0.06 -17.10
N ILE A 181 24.00 -1.34 -16.81
CA ILE A 181 22.74 -2.07 -16.81
C ILE A 181 22.58 -2.82 -15.49
N GLY A 182 21.36 -3.19 -15.16
CA GLY A 182 21.10 -4.04 -14.00
C GLY A 182 19.73 -4.69 -14.07
N ALA A 183 19.57 -5.75 -13.28
CA ALA A 183 18.30 -6.45 -13.12
C ALA A 183 18.18 -7.01 -11.70
N GLY A 184 16.94 -7.22 -11.26
CA GLY A 184 16.57 -7.86 -10.01
C GLY A 184 15.38 -8.80 -10.18
N LEU A 185 15.27 -9.76 -9.28
CA LEU A 185 14.15 -10.70 -9.18
C LEU A 185 13.32 -10.31 -7.95
N ASP A 186 12.00 -10.14 -8.11
CA ASP A 186 11.10 -9.69 -7.05
C ASP A 186 10.27 -10.87 -6.54
N LEU A 187 10.62 -11.35 -5.34
CA LEU A 187 9.90 -12.40 -4.63
C LEU A 187 8.95 -11.74 -3.64
N GLN A 188 7.65 -11.68 -3.97
CA GLN A 188 6.67 -10.91 -3.23
C GLN A 188 5.66 -11.80 -2.52
N TYR A 189 5.57 -11.66 -1.20
CA TYR A 189 4.45 -12.14 -0.39
C TYR A 189 3.44 -11.01 -0.22
N ALA A 190 2.15 -11.35 -0.28
CA ALA A 190 1.05 -10.43 -0.05
C ALA A 190 -0.01 -11.05 0.85
N ARG A 191 -0.63 -10.22 1.71
CA ARG A 191 -1.77 -10.57 2.55
C ARG A 191 -2.83 -9.51 2.42
N VAL A 192 -4.09 -9.95 2.35
CA VAL A 192 -5.27 -9.07 2.29
C VAL A 192 -6.26 -9.40 3.39
N SER A 193 -7.00 -8.37 3.84
CA SER A 193 -8.21 -8.52 4.64
C SER A 193 -9.26 -7.55 4.10
N PHE A 194 -10.45 -8.05 3.79
CA PHE A 194 -11.59 -7.26 3.31
C PHE A 194 -12.83 -7.61 4.12
N ASN A 195 -13.15 -6.76 5.09
CA ASN A 195 -14.21 -6.99 6.04
C ASN A 195 -15.36 -6.01 5.85
N SER A 196 -16.57 -6.47 6.11
CA SER A 196 -17.78 -5.66 6.16
C SER A 196 -18.79 -6.29 7.10
N VAL A 197 -19.80 -5.53 7.50
CA VAL A 197 -20.96 -6.08 8.20
C VAL A 197 -21.99 -6.52 7.18
N ILE A 198 -22.58 -7.68 7.39
CA ILE A 198 -23.77 -8.16 6.70
C ILE A 198 -24.96 -7.97 7.66
N GLY A 199 -26.05 -7.41 7.16
CA GLY A 199 -27.24 -7.12 7.96
C GLY A 199 -28.38 -6.62 7.09
N SER A 200 -29.53 -6.29 7.70
CA SER A 200 -30.71 -5.76 7.00
C SER A 200 -31.38 -4.64 7.80
N PRO A 201 -30.70 -3.51 8.01
CA PRO A 201 -31.21 -2.44 8.89
C PRO A 201 -32.49 -1.81 8.38
N ALA A 202 -32.73 -1.73 7.08
CA ALA A 202 -33.96 -1.19 6.52
C ALA A 202 -35.16 -2.06 6.84
N TRP A 203 -34.98 -3.39 6.73
CA TRP A 203 -36.06 -4.36 7.08
C TRP A 203 -36.38 -4.29 8.57
N ILE A 204 -35.37 -4.30 9.43
CA ILE A 204 -35.57 -4.27 10.89
C ILE A 204 -36.18 -2.95 11.34
N ASN A 205 -35.74 -1.82 10.76
CA ASN A 205 -36.27 -0.49 11.07
C ASN A 205 -37.78 -0.36 10.75
N PHE A 206 -38.32 -1.25 9.91
CA PHE A 206 -39.73 -1.33 9.66
C PHE A 206 -40.52 -1.91 10.86
N PHE A 207 -39.85 -2.63 11.76
CA PHE A 207 -40.43 -3.22 12.96
C PHE A 207 -39.97 -2.46 14.22
N PRO A 208 -40.78 -1.56 14.79
CA PRO A 208 -40.35 -0.62 15.85
C PRO A 208 -39.95 -1.30 17.18
N SER A 209 -40.15 -2.59 17.32
CA SER A 209 -39.78 -3.37 18.51
C SER A 209 -38.38 -4.02 18.44
N SER A 210 -37.66 -3.89 17.33
CA SER A 210 -36.35 -4.50 17.13
C SER A 210 -35.27 -3.44 17.03
N GLU A 211 -34.07 -3.77 17.56
CA GLU A 211 -32.88 -2.95 17.36
C GLU A 211 -32.45 -3.01 15.88
N VAL A 212 -32.19 -1.86 15.28
CA VAL A 212 -31.90 -1.74 13.84
C VAL A 212 -30.71 -2.58 13.37
N ASN A 213 -29.79 -2.87 14.25
CA ASN A 213 -28.57 -3.66 14.03
C ASN A 213 -28.70 -5.12 14.53
N ALA A 214 -29.91 -5.60 14.82
CA ALA A 214 -30.10 -6.93 15.39
C ALA A 214 -29.64 -8.09 14.50
N LEU A 215 -29.55 -7.89 13.18
CA LEU A 215 -28.97 -8.86 12.23
C LEU A 215 -27.51 -8.58 11.86
N ASP A 216 -26.90 -7.53 12.39
CA ASP A 216 -25.52 -7.20 12.03
C ASP A 216 -24.56 -8.35 12.40
N SER A 217 -23.85 -8.83 11.41
CA SER A 217 -22.88 -9.93 11.54
C SER A 217 -21.63 -9.58 10.76
N LEU A 218 -20.46 -9.78 11.36
CA LEU A 218 -19.16 -9.44 10.76
C LEU A 218 -18.76 -10.51 9.73
N SER A 219 -18.53 -10.11 8.49
CA SER A 219 -17.87 -10.90 7.47
C SER A 219 -16.39 -10.52 7.44
N ASP A 220 -15.52 -11.42 7.88
CA ASP A 220 -14.06 -11.30 7.88
C ASP A 220 -13.46 -12.21 6.81
N ASN A 221 -12.80 -11.60 5.83
CA ASN A 221 -12.24 -12.30 4.67
C ASN A 221 -10.74 -12.03 4.60
N THR A 222 -9.93 -13.02 4.94
CA THR A 222 -8.47 -12.91 4.99
C THR A 222 -7.81 -13.96 4.11
N GLY A 223 -6.82 -13.54 3.29
CA GLY A 223 -6.09 -14.45 2.40
C GLY A 223 -4.66 -14.00 2.15
N ASP A 224 -3.84 -14.96 1.77
CA ASP A 224 -2.41 -14.80 1.48
C ASP A 224 -2.09 -15.21 0.04
N SER A 225 -1.03 -14.64 -0.51
CA SER A 225 -0.54 -14.96 -1.86
C SER A 225 0.97 -14.78 -1.96
N PHE A 226 1.58 -15.51 -2.88
CA PHE A 226 2.97 -15.34 -3.27
C PHE A 226 3.04 -15.10 -4.78
N GLY A 227 3.78 -14.06 -5.17
CA GLY A 227 3.97 -13.66 -6.57
C GLY A 227 5.44 -13.46 -6.89
N VAL A 228 5.78 -13.52 -8.16
CA VAL A 228 7.13 -13.30 -8.66
C VAL A 228 7.10 -12.26 -9.77
N GLY A 229 7.99 -11.29 -9.66
CA GLY A 229 8.23 -10.26 -10.65
C GLY A 229 9.71 -10.08 -10.92
N PHE A 230 10.04 -9.07 -11.69
CA PHE A 230 11.40 -8.63 -11.92
C PHE A 230 11.45 -7.13 -12.14
N HIS A 231 12.64 -6.56 -11.98
CA HIS A 231 12.91 -5.21 -12.42
C HIS A 231 14.25 -5.13 -13.16
N ALA A 232 14.34 -4.19 -14.08
CA ALA A 232 15.53 -4.00 -14.88
C ALA A 232 15.74 -2.51 -15.18
N GLY A 233 16.99 -2.09 -15.18
CA GLY A 233 17.31 -0.69 -15.40
C GLY A 233 18.56 -0.45 -16.20
N ILE A 234 18.67 0.80 -16.64
CA ILE A 234 19.85 1.35 -17.30
C ILE A 234 20.24 2.66 -16.64
N MET A 235 21.52 2.96 -16.67
CA MET A 235 22.09 4.23 -16.19
C MET A 235 23.04 4.78 -17.23
N LEU A 236 22.81 6.03 -17.59
CA LEU A 236 23.73 6.84 -18.41
C LEU A 236 24.40 7.86 -17.50
N THR A 237 25.71 7.94 -17.56
CA THR A 237 26.52 8.90 -16.81
C THR A 237 27.30 9.75 -17.81
N SER A 238 27.26 11.07 -17.66
CA SER A 238 28.02 11.99 -18.53
C SER A 238 29.55 11.77 -18.39
N THR A 239 30.28 12.18 -19.38
CA THR A 239 31.75 12.02 -19.38
C THR A 239 32.41 12.76 -18.22
N ASP A 240 31.88 13.91 -17.82
CA ASP A 240 32.32 14.70 -16.67
C ASP A 240 31.84 14.14 -15.31
N LYS A 241 31.05 13.06 -15.31
CA LYS A 241 30.45 12.38 -14.16
C LYS A 241 29.42 13.22 -13.35
N HIS A 242 29.14 14.45 -13.78
CA HIS A 242 28.24 15.36 -13.06
C HIS A 242 26.76 15.18 -13.41
N SER A 243 26.43 14.45 -14.46
CA SER A 243 25.04 14.18 -14.84
C SER A 243 24.77 12.70 -14.97
N ARG A 244 23.61 12.28 -14.50
CA ARG A 244 23.12 10.89 -14.64
C ARG A 244 21.67 10.89 -15.09
N LEU A 245 21.34 9.94 -15.96
CA LEU A 245 19.97 9.64 -16.37
C LEU A 245 19.73 8.15 -16.11
N GLY A 246 18.77 7.84 -15.26
CA GLY A 246 18.39 6.49 -14.90
C GLY A 246 17.01 6.16 -15.42
N PHE A 247 16.86 4.97 -15.98
CA PHE A 247 15.57 4.40 -16.34
C PHE A 247 15.44 3.03 -15.69
N ASN A 248 14.27 2.76 -15.12
CA ASN A 248 13.94 1.47 -14.50
C ASN A 248 12.54 1.03 -14.90
N TYR A 249 12.37 -0.25 -15.12
CA TYR A 249 11.11 -0.95 -15.31
C TYR A 249 10.94 -1.99 -14.21
N GLN A 250 9.83 -1.97 -13.51
CA GLN A 250 9.39 -3.02 -12.58
C GLN A 250 8.16 -3.70 -13.19
N SER A 251 8.21 -5.02 -13.31
CA SER A 251 7.11 -5.80 -13.86
C SER A 251 5.89 -5.79 -12.93
N ALA A 252 4.72 -6.04 -13.46
CA ALA A 252 3.58 -6.42 -12.65
C ALA A 252 3.87 -7.72 -11.88
N VAL A 253 3.26 -7.86 -10.68
CA VAL A 253 3.29 -9.09 -9.89
C VAL A 253 1.85 -9.56 -9.71
N ALA A 254 1.54 -10.72 -10.29
CA ALA A 254 0.21 -11.30 -10.19
C ALA A 254 0.03 -12.03 -8.86
N HIS A 255 -1.09 -11.78 -8.19
CA HIS A 255 -1.50 -12.43 -6.96
C HIS A 255 -2.87 -13.07 -7.11
N LYS A 256 -2.99 -14.30 -6.63
CA LYS A 256 -4.26 -14.96 -6.36
C LYS A 256 -4.26 -15.36 -4.88
N PHE A 257 -5.15 -14.77 -4.11
CA PHE A 257 -5.21 -14.98 -2.68
C PHE A 257 -6.04 -16.21 -2.36
N TYR A 258 -5.61 -16.96 -1.35
CA TYR A 258 -6.29 -18.11 -0.77
C TYR A 258 -6.34 -17.93 0.74
N GLY A 259 -7.46 -18.31 1.35
CA GLY A 259 -7.61 -18.10 2.79
C GLY A 259 -8.93 -18.54 3.35
N VAL A 260 -9.39 -17.80 4.36
CA VAL A 260 -10.59 -18.12 5.14
C VAL A 260 -11.56 -16.94 5.11
N SER A 261 -12.84 -17.26 4.94
CA SER A 261 -13.95 -16.33 5.17
C SER A 261 -14.70 -16.76 6.43
N THR A 262 -14.89 -15.85 7.37
CA THR A 262 -15.58 -16.11 8.63
C THR A 262 -16.73 -15.12 8.80
N LEU A 263 -17.94 -15.62 8.97
CA LEU A 263 -19.10 -14.87 9.41
C LEU A 263 -19.25 -15.04 10.92
N THR A 264 -19.27 -13.93 11.66
CA THR A 264 -19.48 -13.92 13.12
C THR A 264 -20.67 -13.07 13.46
N GLY A 265 -21.66 -13.64 14.16
CA GLY A 265 -22.86 -12.94 14.55
C GLY A 265 -24.11 -13.80 14.38
N ILE A 266 -25.25 -13.15 14.49
CA ILE A 266 -26.55 -13.82 14.50
C ILE A 266 -26.85 -14.52 13.15
N LEU A 267 -26.39 -14.02 12.04
CA LEU A 267 -26.53 -14.64 10.72
C LEU A 267 -25.68 -15.91 10.54
N ALA A 268 -24.72 -16.16 11.45
CA ALA A 268 -23.94 -17.39 11.47
C ALA A 268 -24.61 -18.51 12.27
N ASP A 269 -25.70 -18.25 12.99
CA ASP A 269 -26.47 -19.25 13.76
C ASP A 269 -27.58 -19.87 12.89
N PRO A 270 -27.51 -21.17 12.58
CA PRO A 270 -28.58 -21.85 11.83
C PRO A 270 -29.93 -21.91 12.56
N ASN A 271 -29.94 -21.62 13.87
CA ASN A 271 -31.15 -21.57 14.67
C ASN A 271 -31.70 -20.14 14.81
N THR A 272 -31.13 -19.16 14.12
CA THR A 272 -31.65 -17.81 14.11
C THR A 272 -33.03 -17.77 13.42
N TYR A 273 -33.97 -17.16 14.11
CA TYR A 273 -35.32 -16.91 13.59
C TYR A 273 -35.48 -15.39 13.41
N THR A 274 -35.82 -14.99 12.20
CA THR A 274 -35.82 -13.56 11.79
C THR A 274 -37.18 -12.87 11.98
N ASP A 275 -38.20 -13.54 12.52
CA ASP A 275 -39.46 -12.89 12.90
C ASP A 275 -39.28 -12.02 14.17
N ASN A 276 -40.28 -11.18 14.41
CA ASN A 276 -40.26 -10.25 15.54
C ASN A 276 -40.79 -10.91 16.83
N PRO A 277 -39.97 -11.08 17.91
CA PRO A 277 -38.61 -10.64 18.05
C PRO A 277 -37.60 -11.59 17.37
N ILE A 278 -36.52 -11.01 16.83
CA ILE A 278 -35.36 -11.76 16.30
C ILE A 278 -34.70 -12.54 17.45
N THR A 279 -34.46 -13.83 17.24
CA THR A 279 -33.80 -14.70 18.22
C THR A 279 -32.69 -15.49 17.55
N GLY A 280 -31.61 -15.73 18.26
CA GLY A 280 -30.41 -16.46 17.78
C GLY A 280 -29.19 -16.17 18.64
N ASN A 281 -28.09 -16.82 18.34
CA ASN A 281 -26.83 -16.62 19.05
C ASN A 281 -25.97 -15.53 18.36
N PRO A 282 -25.81 -14.35 18.98
CA PRO A 282 -25.00 -13.26 18.38
C PRO A 282 -23.49 -13.56 18.36
N ASN A 283 -23.02 -14.65 18.97
CA ASN A 283 -21.63 -15.08 18.95
C ASN A 283 -21.42 -16.35 18.11
N ALA A 284 -22.38 -16.72 17.28
CA ALA A 284 -22.23 -17.85 16.38
C ALA A 284 -21.14 -17.55 15.33
N ILE A 285 -20.49 -18.60 14.84
CA ILE A 285 -19.43 -18.53 13.83
C ILE A 285 -19.74 -19.55 12.74
N PHE A 286 -19.67 -19.09 11.50
CA PHE A 286 -19.67 -19.92 10.30
C PHE A 286 -18.46 -19.57 9.44
N SER A 287 -17.67 -20.58 9.02
CA SER A 287 -16.43 -20.36 8.26
C SER A 287 -16.40 -21.17 6.98
N SER A 288 -15.77 -20.60 5.96
CA SER A 288 -15.38 -21.23 4.70
C SER A 288 -13.88 -21.18 4.55
N ASP A 289 -13.23 -22.34 4.46
CA ASP A 289 -11.78 -22.47 4.27
C ASP A 289 -11.38 -22.42 2.77
N ASP A 290 -12.35 -22.26 1.87
CA ASP A 290 -12.16 -22.23 0.43
C ASP A 290 -12.17 -20.81 -0.15
N LEU A 291 -12.03 -19.78 0.69
CA LEU A 291 -11.96 -18.39 0.22
C LEU A 291 -10.81 -18.26 -0.79
N ASN A 292 -11.13 -17.71 -1.96
CA ASN A 292 -10.10 -17.34 -2.93
C ASN A 292 -10.48 -16.06 -3.68
N SER A 293 -9.47 -15.40 -4.24
CA SER A 293 -9.69 -14.21 -5.06
C SER A 293 -9.60 -14.49 -6.56
N GLY A 294 -10.14 -13.60 -7.37
CA GLY A 294 -9.68 -13.40 -8.74
C GLY A 294 -8.20 -12.95 -8.78
N ASN A 295 -7.65 -12.75 -9.95
CA ASN A 295 -6.31 -12.19 -10.06
C ASN A 295 -6.33 -10.72 -9.61
N ILE A 296 -5.43 -10.39 -8.68
CA ILE A 296 -5.17 -9.04 -8.20
C ILE A 296 -3.71 -8.72 -8.56
N ASP A 297 -3.51 -7.95 -9.63
CA ASP A 297 -2.18 -7.66 -10.14
C ASP A 297 -1.65 -6.37 -9.50
N MET A 298 -0.52 -6.46 -8.80
CA MET A 298 0.27 -5.28 -8.45
C MET A 298 0.84 -4.70 -9.73
N PRO A 299 0.67 -3.38 -10.00
CA PRO A 299 0.93 -2.80 -11.30
C PRO A 299 2.41 -2.74 -11.66
N GLN A 300 2.70 -2.76 -12.95
CA GLN A 300 4.02 -2.42 -13.47
C GLN A 300 4.34 -0.94 -13.25
N ILE A 301 5.63 -0.63 -13.08
CA ILE A 301 6.11 0.73 -12.84
C ILE A 301 7.26 1.04 -13.80
N PHE A 302 7.21 2.22 -14.44
CA PHE A 302 8.29 2.80 -15.21
C PHE A 302 8.80 4.05 -14.51
N THR A 303 10.09 4.15 -14.29
CA THR A 303 10.73 5.30 -13.66
C THR A 303 11.79 5.88 -14.58
N LEU A 304 11.71 7.19 -14.81
CA LEU A 304 12.77 7.96 -15.46
C LEU A 304 13.24 9.02 -14.46
N SER A 305 14.54 9.05 -14.18
CA SER A 305 15.15 10.00 -13.24
C SER A 305 16.35 10.68 -13.82
N GLY A 306 16.50 11.96 -13.48
CA GLY A 306 17.67 12.76 -13.79
C GLY A 306 18.34 13.26 -12.50
N TYR A 307 19.66 13.33 -12.52
CA TYR A 307 20.52 13.92 -11.50
C TYR A 307 21.57 14.79 -12.17
N ARG A 308 21.83 15.99 -11.61
CA ARG A 308 22.92 16.85 -12.08
C ARG A 308 23.53 17.68 -10.96
N ASP A 309 24.85 17.60 -10.82
CA ASP A 309 25.64 18.54 -10.04
C ASP A 309 25.70 19.89 -10.76
N ILE A 310 25.12 20.92 -10.16
CA ILE A 310 25.15 22.30 -10.66
C ILE A 310 26.40 23.01 -10.18
N THR A 311 26.79 22.70 -8.93
CA THR A 311 28.04 23.16 -8.30
C THR A 311 28.56 22.01 -7.43
N GLN A 312 29.74 22.20 -6.84
CA GLN A 312 30.29 21.23 -5.86
C GLN A 312 29.41 21.03 -4.62
N LYS A 313 28.43 21.93 -4.37
CA LYS A 313 27.55 21.88 -3.20
C LYS A 313 26.09 21.63 -3.55
N LEU A 314 25.67 21.90 -4.78
CA LEU A 314 24.27 21.85 -5.19
C LEU A 314 24.06 20.85 -6.31
N ALA A 315 23.21 19.88 -6.09
CA ALA A 315 22.67 19.01 -7.13
C ALA A 315 21.17 19.23 -7.30
N LEU A 316 20.69 19.14 -8.55
CA LEU A 316 19.27 19.14 -8.91
C LEU A 316 18.87 17.74 -9.36
N LEU A 317 17.66 17.35 -8.97
CA LEU A 317 17.11 16.02 -9.20
C LEU A 317 15.66 16.11 -9.69
N GLY A 318 15.25 15.13 -10.49
CA GLY A 318 13.87 15.01 -10.92
C GLY A 318 13.51 13.59 -11.31
N SER A 319 12.24 13.23 -11.16
CA SER A 319 11.73 11.93 -11.59
C SER A 319 10.34 12.05 -12.20
N VAL A 320 10.09 11.17 -13.15
CA VAL A 320 8.77 10.87 -13.71
C VAL A 320 8.52 9.39 -13.53
N VAL A 321 7.41 9.05 -12.87
CA VAL A 321 7.02 7.66 -12.59
C VAL A 321 5.66 7.41 -13.20
N PHE A 322 5.55 6.37 -14.02
CA PHE A 322 4.30 5.85 -14.54
C PHE A 322 3.95 4.56 -13.82
N THR A 323 2.71 4.43 -13.35
CA THR A 323 2.20 3.21 -12.73
C THR A 323 0.98 2.70 -13.50
N GLY A 324 1.06 1.44 -13.95
CA GLY A 324 0.08 0.79 -14.83
C GLY A 324 -1.15 0.25 -14.10
N TRP A 325 -1.84 1.08 -13.31
CA TRP A 325 -3.00 0.70 -12.51
C TRP A 325 -4.22 0.22 -13.31
N SER A 326 -4.28 0.45 -14.63
CA SER A 326 -5.42 0.02 -15.44
C SER A 326 -5.59 -1.53 -15.53
N SER A 327 -4.63 -2.30 -15.05
CA SER A 327 -4.78 -3.76 -14.85
C SER A 327 -5.69 -4.10 -13.67
N PHE A 328 -5.83 -3.22 -12.69
CA PHE A 328 -6.67 -3.42 -11.50
C PHE A 328 -8.13 -3.05 -11.80
N LYS A 329 -8.95 -4.06 -12.16
CA LYS A 329 -10.33 -3.87 -12.61
C LYS A 329 -11.38 -4.07 -11.54
N ASN A 330 -11.21 -5.11 -10.74
CA ASN A 330 -12.13 -5.48 -9.69
C ASN A 330 -11.42 -6.25 -8.57
N ILE A 331 -12.05 -6.27 -7.41
CA ILE A 331 -11.77 -7.21 -6.33
C ILE A 331 -12.85 -8.27 -6.41
N THR A 332 -12.48 -9.52 -6.73
CA THR A 332 -13.39 -10.67 -6.72
C THR A 332 -12.99 -11.58 -5.58
N LEU A 333 -13.92 -11.87 -4.69
CA LEU A 333 -13.78 -12.86 -3.61
C LEU A 333 -14.80 -13.97 -3.86
N ASN A 334 -14.34 -15.20 -3.99
CA ASN A 334 -15.19 -16.38 -4.16
C ASN A 334 -15.25 -17.15 -2.84
N ASN A 335 -16.40 -17.81 -2.61
CA ASN A 335 -16.67 -18.60 -1.43
C ASN A 335 -16.68 -17.81 -0.10
N VAL A 336 -17.18 -16.57 -0.13
CA VAL A 336 -17.38 -15.74 1.07
C VAL A 336 -18.51 -16.35 1.91
N ALA A 337 -18.25 -16.58 3.21
CA ALA A 337 -19.23 -17.10 4.15
C ALA A 337 -20.35 -16.10 4.42
N VAL A 338 -21.60 -16.50 4.21
CA VAL A 338 -22.80 -15.68 4.41
C VAL A 338 -23.91 -16.48 5.08
N GLY A 339 -24.81 -15.77 5.76
CA GLY A 339 -26.06 -16.31 6.27
C GLY A 339 -27.24 -15.61 5.57
N LEU A 340 -28.05 -16.39 4.86
CA LEU A 340 -29.17 -15.87 4.10
C LEU A 340 -30.50 -16.28 4.76
N PRO A 341 -31.47 -15.35 4.96
CA PRO A 341 -32.79 -15.68 5.45
C PRO A 341 -33.57 -16.48 4.39
N ILE A 342 -34.28 -17.51 4.84
CA ILE A 342 -35.25 -18.26 4.02
C ILE A 342 -36.60 -17.59 4.17
N GLU A 343 -37.12 -16.93 3.12
CA GLU A 343 -38.35 -16.17 3.15
C GLU A 343 -39.57 -16.99 3.64
N ALA A 344 -39.59 -18.31 3.35
CA ALA A 344 -40.72 -19.15 3.69
C ALA A 344 -40.81 -19.53 5.17
N THR A 345 -39.69 -19.57 5.89
CA THR A 345 -39.59 -20.09 7.26
C THR A 345 -39.02 -19.08 8.26
N GLY A 346 -38.35 -18.02 7.78
CA GLY A 346 -37.63 -17.09 8.64
C GLY A 346 -36.30 -17.65 9.21
N ASP A 347 -35.93 -18.89 8.85
CA ASP A 347 -34.67 -19.51 9.28
C ASP A 347 -33.49 -18.94 8.49
N ILE A 348 -32.28 -19.05 9.04
CA ILE A 348 -31.03 -18.67 8.35
C ILE A 348 -30.35 -19.90 7.75
N THR A 349 -30.00 -19.82 6.47
CA THR A 349 -29.14 -20.83 5.82
C THR A 349 -27.73 -20.29 5.68
N GLN A 350 -26.75 -21.01 6.25
CA GLN A 350 -25.34 -20.75 6.04
C GLN A 350 -24.90 -21.31 4.69
N THR A 351 -24.26 -20.47 3.90
CA THR A 351 -23.75 -20.82 2.56
C THR A 351 -22.55 -19.95 2.22
N THR A 352 -22.04 -20.10 1.02
CA THR A 352 -21.01 -19.23 0.48
C THR A 352 -21.51 -18.52 -0.77
N MET A 353 -20.98 -17.32 -1.04
CA MET A 353 -21.28 -16.56 -2.25
C MET A 353 -20.04 -15.86 -2.79
N ASP A 354 -20.10 -15.53 -4.08
CA ASP A 354 -19.06 -14.75 -4.73
C ASP A 354 -19.42 -13.25 -4.68
N ILE A 355 -18.42 -12.42 -4.35
CA ILE A 355 -18.58 -10.97 -4.25
C ILE A 355 -17.63 -10.32 -5.26
N VAL A 356 -18.13 -9.37 -6.05
CA VAL A 356 -17.35 -8.57 -7.00
C VAL A 356 -17.53 -7.09 -6.68
N ALA A 357 -16.40 -6.42 -6.40
CA ALA A 357 -16.34 -4.98 -6.23
C ALA A 357 -15.60 -4.36 -7.44
N PRO A 358 -16.29 -3.63 -8.34
CA PRO A 358 -15.65 -2.92 -9.44
C PRO A 358 -14.78 -1.77 -8.92
N GLU A 359 -13.56 -1.63 -9.46
CA GLU A 359 -12.60 -0.58 -9.11
C GLU A 359 -12.18 0.26 -10.32
N ASP A 360 -12.01 -0.39 -11.49
CA ASP A 360 -11.68 0.22 -12.79
C ASP A 360 -10.60 1.30 -12.72
N TYR A 361 -9.50 1.02 -12.02
CA TYR A 361 -8.42 1.98 -11.82
C TYR A 361 -7.84 2.47 -13.15
N ARG A 362 -7.37 3.73 -13.17
CA ARG A 362 -6.66 4.35 -14.29
C ARG A 362 -5.17 4.38 -14.05
N ASN A 363 -4.40 4.36 -15.13
CA ASN A 363 -2.96 4.59 -15.07
C ASN A 363 -2.65 5.97 -14.48
N THR A 364 -1.54 6.06 -13.74
CA THR A 364 -1.15 7.27 -13.02
C THR A 364 0.26 7.70 -13.34
N TRP A 365 0.49 9.01 -13.17
CA TRP A 365 1.78 9.64 -13.27
C TRP A 365 2.12 10.32 -11.95
N ARG A 366 3.39 10.19 -11.56
CA ARG A 366 3.99 10.95 -10.47
C ARG A 366 5.15 11.77 -11.03
N PHE A 367 5.23 13.02 -10.61
CA PHE A 367 6.30 13.96 -10.98
C PHE A 367 6.93 14.46 -9.70
N SER A 368 8.27 14.46 -9.63
CA SER A 368 9.00 15.02 -8.50
C SER A 368 10.21 15.82 -8.97
N LEU A 369 10.48 16.90 -8.25
CA LEU A 369 11.66 17.74 -8.39
C LEU A 369 12.27 17.95 -7.02
N GLY A 370 13.59 18.00 -6.95
CA GLY A 370 14.30 18.18 -5.69
C GLY A 370 15.69 18.75 -5.88
N ALA A 371 16.29 19.08 -4.75
CA ALA A 371 17.66 19.58 -4.66
C ALA A 371 18.36 19.01 -3.43
N ASN A 372 19.64 18.70 -3.58
CA ASN A 372 20.53 18.34 -2.49
C ASN A 372 21.57 19.46 -2.34
N TYR A 373 21.79 19.93 -1.10
CA TYR A 373 22.74 20.99 -0.81
C TYR A 373 23.70 20.59 0.31
N HIS A 374 24.98 20.46 -0.03
CA HIS A 374 26.05 20.16 0.91
C HIS A 374 26.42 21.42 1.69
N ILE A 375 26.04 21.50 2.97
CA ILE A 375 26.47 22.55 3.88
C ILE A 375 27.99 22.45 4.10
N ASN A 376 28.43 21.22 4.37
CA ASN A 376 29.83 20.82 4.55
C ASN A 376 29.98 19.31 4.24
N ASP A 377 31.16 18.74 4.45
CA ASP A 377 31.45 17.32 4.16
C ASP A 377 30.66 16.32 5.00
N LYS A 378 30.02 16.78 6.08
CA LYS A 378 29.24 15.91 6.96
C LYS A 378 27.73 16.10 6.86
N LEU A 379 27.27 17.27 6.43
CA LEU A 379 25.86 17.63 6.43
C LEU A 379 25.40 18.01 5.02
N MET A 380 24.44 17.25 4.50
CA MET A 380 23.72 17.55 3.29
C MET A 380 22.24 17.73 3.61
N LEU A 381 21.63 18.80 3.12
CA LEU A 381 20.19 19.02 3.18
C LEU A 381 19.55 18.56 1.88
N ARG A 382 18.34 18.01 1.99
CA ARG A 382 17.48 17.63 0.87
C ARG A 382 16.18 18.42 0.93
N THR A 383 15.68 18.82 -0.22
CA THR A 383 14.34 19.38 -0.35
C THR A 383 13.72 18.92 -1.65
N GLY A 384 12.42 18.88 -1.70
CA GLY A 384 11.73 18.52 -2.92
C GLY A 384 10.22 18.60 -2.78
N GLY A 385 9.54 18.17 -3.81
CA GLY A 385 8.11 18.10 -3.86
C GLY A 385 7.65 17.56 -5.19
N GLY A 386 6.35 17.40 -5.32
CA GLY A 386 5.83 16.83 -6.55
C GLY A 386 4.32 16.71 -6.57
N TYR A 387 3.85 16.12 -7.64
CA TYR A 387 2.45 15.81 -7.90
C TYR A 387 2.26 14.33 -8.11
N ASP A 388 1.27 13.75 -7.45
CA ASP A 388 0.95 12.32 -7.47
C ASP A 388 -0.51 12.12 -7.81
N GLN A 389 -0.79 11.42 -8.92
CA GLN A 389 -2.15 11.14 -9.37
C GLN A 389 -2.73 9.94 -8.63
N THR A 390 -4.01 10.05 -8.27
CA THR A 390 -4.79 8.91 -7.78
C THR A 390 -5.21 7.98 -8.92
N PRO A 391 -5.15 6.65 -8.74
CA PRO A 391 -5.69 5.70 -9.71
C PRO A 391 -7.21 5.60 -9.66
N THR A 392 -7.86 5.96 -8.55
CA THR A 392 -9.31 5.80 -8.39
C THR A 392 -10.07 6.71 -9.35
N VAL A 393 -11.17 6.19 -9.91
CA VAL A 393 -12.09 6.93 -10.79
C VAL A 393 -13.36 7.29 -10.04
N ASN A 394 -13.96 8.44 -10.33
CA ASN A 394 -15.12 8.93 -9.56
C ASN A 394 -16.35 8.01 -9.63
N SER A 395 -16.50 7.24 -10.74
CA SER A 395 -17.61 6.31 -10.91
C SER A 395 -17.51 5.09 -9.98
N GLU A 396 -16.29 4.69 -9.62
CA GLU A 396 -16.03 3.43 -8.88
C GLU A 396 -15.39 3.66 -7.51
N ARG A 397 -14.98 4.91 -7.20
CA ARG A 397 -14.34 5.20 -5.89
C ARG A 397 -15.27 4.81 -4.76
N ASP A 398 -14.76 3.99 -3.86
CA ASP A 398 -15.48 3.53 -2.67
C ASP A 398 -14.81 3.98 -1.37
N THR A 399 -15.33 3.50 -0.25
CA THR A 399 -14.83 3.83 1.10
C THR A 399 -13.51 3.13 1.43
N ARG A 400 -13.15 2.06 0.72
CA ARG A 400 -11.91 1.29 0.96
C ARG A 400 -10.67 2.10 0.59
N LEU A 401 -10.76 2.91 -0.49
CA LEU A 401 -9.70 3.81 -0.93
C LEU A 401 -10.26 5.19 -1.31
N PRO A 402 -10.61 6.04 -0.33
CA PRO A 402 -11.10 7.40 -0.55
C PRO A 402 -9.93 8.34 -0.92
N ASP A 403 -9.30 8.11 -2.07
CA ASP A 403 -8.09 8.81 -2.52
C ASP A 403 -8.39 9.91 -3.54
N SER A 404 -7.50 10.89 -3.63
CA SER A 404 -7.53 11.99 -4.60
C SER A 404 -6.11 12.36 -5.05
N ASN A 405 -6.00 13.14 -6.15
CA ASN A 405 -4.70 13.66 -6.58
C ASN A 405 -4.06 14.48 -5.46
N ARG A 406 -2.73 14.39 -5.32
CA ARG A 406 -1.98 14.97 -4.20
C ARG A 406 -0.81 15.83 -4.70
N VAL A 407 -0.49 16.83 -3.90
CA VAL A 407 0.78 17.57 -3.95
C VAL A 407 1.58 17.21 -2.72
N ALA A 408 2.89 17.07 -2.89
CA ALA A 408 3.82 16.78 -1.81
C ALA A 408 4.85 17.89 -1.66
N LEU A 409 5.21 18.20 -0.42
CA LEU A 409 6.36 19.00 -0.03
C LEU A 409 7.23 18.17 0.89
N ALA A 410 8.55 18.22 0.66
CA ALA A 410 9.51 17.38 1.36
C ALA A 410 10.76 18.15 1.80
N ILE A 411 11.29 17.76 2.94
CA ILE A 411 12.57 18.21 3.47
C ILE A 411 13.28 17.07 4.16
N GLY A 412 14.60 17.05 4.11
CA GLY A 412 15.40 16.01 4.76
C GLY A 412 16.86 16.41 4.93
N ALA A 413 17.61 15.56 5.59
CA ALA A 413 19.02 15.75 5.81
C ALA A 413 19.74 14.39 5.83
N HIS A 414 20.98 14.40 5.35
CA HIS A 414 21.98 13.36 5.58
C HIS A 414 23.06 13.90 6.51
N TYR A 415 23.42 13.14 7.54
CA TYR A 415 24.50 13.49 8.45
C TYR A 415 25.51 12.35 8.59
N GLN A 416 26.77 12.61 8.19
CA GLN A 416 27.86 11.66 8.33
C GLN A 416 28.39 11.66 9.76
N ILE A 417 27.96 10.67 10.57
CA ILE A 417 28.33 10.55 11.99
C ILE A 417 29.79 10.13 12.13
N ARG A 418 30.20 9.13 11.33
CA ARG A 418 31.58 8.63 11.25
C ARG A 418 31.93 8.45 9.77
N HIS A 419 33.22 8.22 9.45
CA HIS A 419 33.67 7.99 8.07
C HIS A 419 32.89 6.88 7.33
N ASN A 420 32.29 5.95 8.06
CA ASN A 420 31.58 4.79 7.53
C ASN A 420 30.12 4.67 8.02
N ILE A 421 29.60 5.64 8.78
CA ILE A 421 28.22 5.62 9.30
C ILE A 421 27.55 6.96 8.99
N GLY A 422 26.52 6.91 8.18
CA GLY A 422 25.60 8.03 7.87
C GLY A 422 24.22 7.82 8.50
N LEU A 423 23.54 8.90 8.77
CA LEU A 423 22.15 8.97 9.21
C LEU A 423 21.36 9.85 8.25
N ASP A 424 20.25 9.35 7.74
CA ASP A 424 19.28 10.15 6.98
C ASP A 424 17.99 10.32 7.77
N ALA A 425 17.45 11.52 7.70
CA ALA A 425 16.11 11.85 8.19
C ALA A 425 15.33 12.59 7.10
N GLY A 426 14.06 12.24 6.93
CA GLY A 426 13.19 12.87 5.95
C GLY A 426 11.79 13.10 6.49
N TYR A 427 11.15 14.17 6.02
CA TYR A 427 9.76 14.48 6.25
C TYR A 427 9.09 14.89 4.96
N SER A 428 7.94 14.30 4.66
CA SER A 428 7.07 14.72 3.56
C SER A 428 5.66 14.96 4.05
N TYR A 429 5.04 16.03 3.54
CA TYR A 429 3.64 16.34 3.74
C TYR A 429 2.90 16.29 2.41
N LEU A 430 1.95 15.35 2.29
CA LEU A 430 1.11 15.17 1.11
C LEU A 430 -0.30 15.64 1.44
N PHE A 431 -0.89 16.41 0.55
CA PHE A 431 -2.27 16.90 0.70
C PHE A 431 -3.03 16.78 -0.60
N GLY A 432 -4.31 16.38 -0.48
CA GLY A 432 -5.24 16.28 -1.61
C GLY A 432 -5.52 17.65 -2.23
N VAL A 433 -5.43 17.74 -3.56
CA VAL A 433 -5.77 18.97 -4.31
C VAL A 433 -7.25 19.10 -4.59
N SER A 434 -8.01 18.02 -4.43
CA SER A 434 -9.46 17.96 -4.56
C SER A 434 -10.05 17.05 -3.50
N ASP A 435 -11.36 17.15 -3.29
CA ASP A 435 -12.09 16.18 -2.47
C ASP A 435 -12.15 14.84 -3.20
N ALA A 436 -12.09 13.76 -2.42
CA ALA A 436 -12.45 12.43 -2.87
C ALA A 436 -13.98 12.32 -2.79
N TYR A 437 -14.65 12.30 -3.92
CA TYR A 437 -16.09 12.11 -4.00
C TYR A 437 -16.39 10.61 -4.11
N ILE A 438 -17.26 10.11 -3.24
CA ILE A 438 -17.78 8.74 -3.24
C ILE A 438 -19.26 8.81 -3.56
N ASN A 439 -19.69 8.09 -4.58
CA ASN A 439 -21.10 7.89 -4.91
C ASN A 439 -21.24 6.45 -5.41
N LYS A 440 -21.17 5.52 -4.45
CA LYS A 440 -21.10 4.08 -4.75
C LYS A 440 -22.40 3.39 -4.35
N THR A 441 -22.94 2.61 -5.28
CA THR A 441 -24.05 1.69 -5.04
C THR A 441 -23.51 0.28 -5.01
N ILE A 442 -23.77 -0.45 -3.93
CA ILE A 442 -23.41 -1.84 -3.72
C ILE A 442 -24.68 -2.66 -3.80
N PRO A 443 -24.83 -3.57 -4.78
CA PRO A 443 -25.94 -4.52 -4.80
C PRO A 443 -25.74 -5.55 -3.68
N LEU A 444 -26.81 -5.86 -2.95
CA LEU A 444 -26.79 -6.76 -1.80
C LEU A 444 -27.63 -8.06 -2.03
N GLY A 445 -28.07 -8.29 -3.27
CA GLY A 445 -29.01 -9.34 -3.61
C GLY A 445 -30.47 -8.93 -3.35
N ASP A 446 -31.43 -9.72 -3.82
CA ASP A 446 -32.88 -9.58 -3.60
C ASP A 446 -33.44 -8.15 -3.76
N ASP A 447 -33.02 -7.47 -4.84
CA ASP A 447 -33.32 -6.06 -5.12
C ASP A 447 -32.90 -5.06 -4.01
N SER A 448 -32.11 -5.48 -3.05
CA SER A 448 -31.54 -4.61 -2.02
C SER A 448 -30.28 -3.92 -2.49
N THR A 449 -30.09 -2.66 -2.07
CA THR A 449 -28.91 -1.88 -2.39
C THR A 449 -28.40 -1.11 -1.18
N TYR A 450 -27.10 -0.94 -1.12
CA TYR A 450 -26.49 -0.03 -0.17
C TYR A 450 -25.74 1.09 -0.91
N ASN A 451 -26.12 2.34 -0.63
CA ASN A 451 -25.56 3.50 -1.28
C ASN A 451 -24.73 4.29 -0.27
N VAL A 452 -23.51 4.67 -0.66
CA VAL A 452 -22.69 5.61 0.08
C VAL A 452 -22.48 6.86 -0.76
N ASN A 453 -22.91 8.01 -0.23
CA ASN A 453 -22.70 9.31 -0.83
C ASN A 453 -21.93 10.18 0.15
N ALA A 454 -20.64 10.37 -0.12
CA ALA A 454 -19.72 11.05 0.77
C ALA A 454 -18.66 11.82 0.02
N SER A 455 -18.03 12.75 0.72
CA SER A 455 -16.84 13.44 0.24
C SER A 455 -15.85 13.65 1.39
N GLY A 456 -14.59 13.78 1.05
CA GLY A 456 -13.56 14.06 2.05
C GLY A 456 -12.22 14.46 1.47
N LYS A 457 -11.37 14.97 2.35
CA LYS A 457 -9.98 15.33 2.03
C LYS A 457 -9.01 14.43 2.75
N GLY A 458 -8.05 13.93 1.98
CA GLY A 458 -6.91 13.17 2.50
C GLY A 458 -5.68 14.05 2.66
N LYS A 459 -4.91 13.80 3.71
CA LYS A 459 -3.55 14.27 3.92
C LYS A 459 -2.72 13.20 4.59
N VAL A 460 -1.43 13.14 4.25
CA VAL A 460 -0.51 12.14 4.79
C VAL A 460 0.76 12.84 5.22
N GLN A 461 1.27 12.49 6.39
CA GLN A 461 2.61 12.85 6.83
C GLN A 461 3.49 11.61 6.79
N LEU A 462 4.69 11.75 6.24
CA LEU A 462 5.69 10.70 6.19
C LEU A 462 6.92 11.17 6.97
N VAL A 463 7.46 10.31 7.83
CA VAL A 463 8.70 10.54 8.57
C VAL A 463 9.62 9.36 8.32
N GLY A 464 10.72 9.58 7.61
CA GLY A 464 11.73 8.56 7.31
C GLY A 464 12.98 8.72 8.17
N LEU A 465 13.50 7.61 8.67
CA LEU A 465 14.80 7.54 9.36
C LEU A 465 15.54 6.30 8.89
N GLN A 466 16.83 6.45 8.54
CA GLN A 466 17.70 5.31 8.19
C GLN A 466 19.14 5.52 8.64
N VAL A 467 19.81 4.41 8.82
CA VAL A 467 21.26 4.34 9.01
C VAL A 467 21.88 3.70 7.77
N VAL A 468 22.90 4.35 7.25
CA VAL A 468 23.75 3.86 6.15
C VAL A 468 25.10 3.46 6.75
N TRP A 469 25.46 2.19 6.61
CA TRP A 469 26.74 1.68 7.09
C TRP A 469 27.55 1.15 5.91
N GLN A 470 28.66 1.85 5.63
CA GLN A 470 29.70 1.38 4.70
C GLN A 470 30.63 0.42 5.44
N ILE A 471 30.84 -0.76 4.90
CA ILE A 471 31.67 -1.79 5.52
C ILE A 471 33.09 -1.62 4.98
N ASP A 472 34.01 -1.20 5.83
CA ASP A 472 35.43 -1.11 5.45
C ASP A 472 35.99 -2.52 5.19
N ALA A 473 36.69 -2.71 4.07
CA ALA A 473 37.42 -3.93 3.81
C ALA A 473 38.48 -4.12 4.92
N GLU A 474 38.51 -5.29 5.55
CA GLU A 474 39.65 -5.65 6.44
C GLU A 474 40.92 -5.46 5.65
N LYS A 475 41.80 -4.58 6.13
CA LYS A 475 43.19 -4.55 5.63
C LYS A 475 43.78 -5.92 5.91
N SER A 476 43.94 -6.74 4.87
CA SER A 476 44.69 -7.99 5.02
C SER A 476 46.09 -7.60 5.53
N SER A 477 46.34 -7.89 6.78
CA SER A 477 47.70 -7.80 7.32
C SER A 477 48.50 -8.89 6.64
N THR A 478 49.11 -8.59 5.50
CA THR A 478 50.22 -9.39 5.00
C THR A 478 51.32 -9.29 6.02
N LYS A 479 51.45 -10.36 6.83
CA LYS A 479 52.68 -10.66 7.57
C LYS A 479 53.67 -11.41 6.68
#